data_1cebd8b6d87fdba094b9a0769c6808c8
#
_entry.id   1cebd8b6d87fdba094b9a0769c6808c8
#
_cell.length_a   1.000
_cell.length_b   1.000
_cell.length_c   1.000
_cell.angle_alpha   90.00
_cell.angle_beta   90.00
_cell.angle_gamma   90.00
#
_symmetry.space_group_name_H-M   'P 1'
#
loop_
_entity.id
_entity.type
_entity.pdbx_description
1 polymer ?
#
loop_
_entity_poly.entity_id
_entity_poly.type
_entity_poly.pdbx_seq_one_letter_code
_entity_poly.pdbx_strand_id
1 'polypeptide(L)'
;AAHIDILPTLADLAGVEKLPSGQVEGRSLLPLLKNPKAQWKDRHFFTQKARWKTGSEPDNHQWKGFAVRNQRYRLVDKALYDMDKDPNQTTDVADKHPEVVKSLRGAYDKFWKEARPLMVNEKAKMSPTRPYHELYKKQMSNGGIPPWKAPKL
;
A
#
# COMPACT_ATOMS: atom_id res chain seq x y z
N ALA A 1 -10.11 4.29 6.98
CA ALA A 1 -9.17 3.29 7.50
C ALA A 1 -8.41 2.62 6.35
N ALA A 2 -7.18 2.23 6.59
CA ALA A 2 -6.37 1.46 5.65
C ALA A 2 -5.57 0.40 6.43
N HIS A 3 -5.03 -0.61 5.72
CA HIS A 3 -4.24 -1.67 6.35
C HIS A 3 -3.02 -1.14 7.10
N ILE A 4 -2.43 -0.02 6.68
CA ILE A 4 -1.32 0.64 7.38
C ILE A 4 -1.69 1.14 8.78
N ASP A 5 -2.98 1.24 9.09
CA ASP A 5 -3.49 1.70 10.38
C ASP A 5 -3.53 0.58 11.44
N ILE A 6 -3.42 -0.68 11.01
CA ILE A 6 -3.53 -1.84 11.90
C ILE A 6 -2.42 -1.81 12.95
N LEU A 7 -1.17 -1.70 12.50
CA LEU A 7 -0.01 -1.71 13.42
C LEU A 7 -0.09 -0.58 14.49
N PRO A 8 -0.26 0.71 14.12
CA PRO A 8 -0.36 1.75 15.13
C PRO A 8 -1.59 1.62 16.04
N THR A 9 -2.69 1.03 15.53
CA THR A 9 -3.87 0.77 16.37
C THR A 9 -3.62 -0.30 17.41
N LEU A 10 -2.99 -1.41 17.01
CA LEU A 10 -2.64 -2.49 17.95
C LEU A 10 -1.59 -2.04 18.97
N ALA A 11 -0.61 -1.25 18.55
CA ALA A 11 0.38 -0.68 19.44
C ALA A 11 -0.25 0.23 20.50
N ASP A 12 -1.16 1.10 20.08
CA ASP A 12 -1.89 2.01 20.96
C ASP A 12 -2.79 1.24 21.95
N LEU A 13 -3.47 0.19 21.47
CA LEU A 13 -4.25 -0.71 22.33
C LEU A 13 -3.37 -1.45 23.35
N ALA A 14 -2.14 -1.79 23.00
CA ALA A 14 -1.19 -2.48 23.87
C ALA A 14 -0.41 -1.52 24.78
N GLY A 15 -0.65 -0.20 24.71
CA GLY A 15 0.06 0.79 25.51
C GLY A 15 1.51 1.01 25.07
N VAL A 16 1.86 0.72 23.81
CA VAL A 16 3.19 0.95 23.25
C VAL A 16 3.30 2.40 22.82
N GLU A 17 4.05 3.19 23.57
CA GLU A 17 4.18 4.65 23.32
C GLU A 17 4.96 4.97 22.04
N LYS A 18 5.92 4.15 21.66
CA LYS A 18 6.78 4.41 20.49
C LYS A 18 7.02 3.14 19.69
N LEU A 19 6.63 3.18 18.43
CA LEU A 19 6.96 2.13 17.48
C LEU A 19 8.45 2.18 17.09
N PRO A 20 9.12 1.03 16.96
CA PRO A 20 10.56 0.98 16.69
C PRO A 20 10.96 1.44 15.29
N SER A 21 9.99 1.56 14.37
CA SER A 21 10.22 1.95 12.98
C SER A 21 9.83 3.39 12.72
N GLY A 22 10.74 4.16 12.10
CA GLY A 22 10.46 5.53 11.64
C GLY A 22 9.55 5.63 10.40
N GLN A 23 9.20 4.50 9.78
CA GLN A 23 8.39 4.45 8.54
C GLN A 23 6.92 4.06 8.77
N VAL A 24 6.38 4.33 9.94
CA VAL A 24 4.97 4.06 10.23
C VAL A 24 4.14 5.27 9.84
N GLU A 25 3.50 5.22 8.68
CA GLU A 25 2.63 6.29 8.16
C GLU A 25 1.17 6.13 8.57
N GLY A 26 0.80 4.97 9.10
CA GLY A 26 -0.53 4.68 9.62
C GLY A 26 -0.87 5.52 10.83
N ARG A 27 -2.17 5.63 11.13
CA ARG A 27 -2.69 6.30 12.32
C ARG A 27 -3.50 5.34 13.15
N SER A 28 -3.36 5.40 14.47
CA SER A 28 -4.21 4.62 15.36
C SER A 28 -5.69 4.96 15.15
N LEU A 29 -6.51 3.96 14.97
CA LEU A 29 -7.96 4.09 14.87
C LEU A 29 -8.63 4.14 16.24
N LEU A 30 -7.87 4.02 17.34
CA LEU A 30 -8.40 3.99 18.71
C LEU A 30 -9.30 5.18 19.05
N PRO A 31 -9.00 6.42 18.62
CA PRO A 31 -9.91 7.56 18.83
C PRO A 31 -11.29 7.34 18.18
N LEU A 32 -11.34 6.77 16.97
CA LEU A 32 -12.60 6.47 16.28
C LEU A 32 -13.32 5.27 16.88
N LEU A 33 -12.58 4.28 17.39
CA LEU A 33 -13.17 3.12 18.09
C LEU A 33 -13.82 3.55 19.40
N LYS A 34 -13.23 4.51 20.12
CA LYS A 34 -13.81 5.09 21.35
C LYS A 34 -14.95 6.06 21.08
N ASN A 35 -14.85 6.85 20.03
CA ASN A 35 -15.86 7.81 19.62
C ASN A 35 -15.97 7.87 18.09
N PRO A 36 -16.98 7.23 17.49
CA PRO A 36 -17.18 7.24 16.03
C PRO A 36 -17.36 8.64 15.40
N LYS A 37 -17.70 9.63 16.24
CA LYS A 37 -17.86 11.05 15.82
C LYS A 37 -16.60 11.89 16.06
N ALA A 38 -15.48 11.29 16.47
CA ALA A 38 -14.23 12.00 16.66
C ALA A 38 -13.77 12.65 15.36
N GLN A 39 -13.22 13.87 15.48
CA GLN A 39 -12.64 14.54 14.32
C GLN A 39 -11.50 13.71 13.74
N TRP A 40 -11.55 13.51 12.42
CA TRP A 40 -10.55 12.74 11.69
C TRP A 40 -9.99 13.57 10.54
N LYS A 41 -8.72 13.97 10.67
CA LYS A 41 -8.05 14.75 9.62
C LYS A 41 -7.94 13.93 8.35
N ASP A 42 -8.38 14.50 7.23
CA ASP A 42 -8.24 13.89 5.92
C ASP A 42 -6.77 13.59 5.57
N ARG A 43 -6.56 12.60 4.73
CA ARG A 43 -5.23 12.18 4.25
C ARG A 43 -5.35 11.47 2.91
N HIS A 44 -4.22 11.34 2.24
CA HIS A 44 -4.15 10.63 1.00
C HIS A 44 -3.70 9.17 1.20
N PHE A 45 -4.30 8.28 0.44
CA PHE A 45 -3.84 6.91 0.24
C PHE A 45 -3.41 6.74 -1.19
N PHE A 46 -2.27 6.07 -1.39
CA PHE A 46 -1.67 5.87 -2.69
C PHE A 46 -1.64 4.39 -3.02
N THR A 47 -1.97 4.07 -4.25
CA THR A 47 -1.85 2.73 -4.81
C THR A 47 -1.14 2.81 -6.15
N GLN A 48 -0.21 1.88 -6.40
CA GLN A 48 0.50 1.77 -7.66
C GLN A 48 0.55 0.31 -8.09
N LYS A 49 0.21 0.04 -9.34
CA LYS A 49 0.37 -1.28 -9.95
C LYS A 49 1.84 -1.46 -10.37
N ALA A 50 2.68 -1.79 -9.41
CA ALA A 50 4.13 -1.97 -9.62
C ALA A 50 4.47 -3.30 -10.32
N ARG A 51 3.80 -3.58 -11.45
CA ARG A 51 4.07 -4.78 -12.27
C ARG A 51 4.42 -4.36 -13.69
N TRP A 52 5.63 -3.93 -13.87
CA TRP A 52 6.22 -3.69 -15.19
C TRP A 52 7.26 -4.76 -15.54
N LYS A 53 7.69 -4.76 -16.80
CA LYS A 53 8.69 -5.71 -17.28
C LYS A 53 10.03 -5.48 -16.55
N THR A 54 10.69 -6.55 -16.13
CA THR A 54 12.04 -6.48 -15.54
C THR A 54 12.98 -5.69 -16.43
N GLY A 55 13.75 -4.79 -15.83
CA GLY A 55 14.65 -3.89 -16.53
C GLY A 55 14.00 -2.63 -17.11
N SER A 56 12.68 -2.43 -16.93
CA SER A 56 12.03 -1.17 -17.27
C SER A 56 12.47 -0.08 -16.31
N GLU A 57 12.52 1.17 -16.81
CA GLU A 57 12.73 2.33 -15.96
C GLU A 57 11.43 2.66 -15.19
N PRO A 58 11.42 2.62 -13.84
CA PRO A 58 10.20 2.83 -13.05
C PRO A 58 9.50 4.16 -13.32
N ASP A 59 10.25 5.23 -13.60
CA ASP A 59 9.69 6.56 -13.85
C ASP A 59 8.79 6.63 -15.07
N ASN A 60 8.98 5.74 -16.06
CA ASN A 60 8.09 5.59 -17.20
C ASN A 60 6.71 5.01 -16.83
N HIS A 61 6.55 4.53 -15.60
CA HIS A 61 5.34 3.89 -15.09
C HIS A 61 4.65 4.69 -13.99
N GLN A 62 5.19 5.84 -13.58
CA GLN A 62 4.63 6.70 -12.53
C GLN A 62 3.12 6.95 -12.74
N TRP A 63 2.72 7.32 -13.95
CA TRP A 63 1.37 7.75 -14.28
C TRP A 63 0.51 6.65 -14.93
N LYS A 64 0.83 5.38 -14.68
CA LYS A 64 0.11 4.23 -15.25
C LYS A 64 -0.31 3.27 -14.16
N GLY A 65 -1.61 3.02 -14.04
CA GLY A 65 -2.15 2.09 -13.05
C GLY A 65 -1.98 2.58 -11.62
N PHE A 66 -2.09 3.87 -11.39
CA PHE A 66 -2.05 4.47 -10.07
C PHE A 66 -3.44 4.88 -9.60
N ALA A 67 -3.60 4.98 -8.29
CA ALA A 67 -4.75 5.64 -7.70
C ALA A 67 -4.35 6.45 -6.48
N VAL A 68 -5.04 7.58 -6.30
CA VAL A 68 -4.95 8.42 -5.11
C VAL A 68 -6.35 8.58 -4.54
N ARG A 69 -6.49 8.35 -3.25
CA ARG A 69 -7.76 8.52 -2.56
C ARG A 69 -7.57 9.42 -1.34
N ASN A 70 -8.48 10.35 -1.17
CA ASN A 70 -8.71 11.01 0.11
C ASN A 70 -10.06 10.52 0.72
N GLN A 71 -10.61 11.26 1.66
CA GLN A 71 -11.87 10.86 2.31
C GLN A 71 -13.03 10.82 1.31
N ARG A 72 -13.13 11.80 0.41
CA ARG A 72 -14.24 11.94 -0.52
C ARG A 72 -13.94 11.48 -1.94
N TYR A 73 -12.79 11.82 -2.48
CA TYR A 73 -12.49 11.58 -3.89
C TYR A 73 -11.47 10.46 -4.10
N ARG A 74 -11.63 9.75 -5.20
CA ARG A 74 -10.64 8.79 -5.69
C ARG A 74 -10.30 9.08 -7.15
N LEU A 75 -9.04 9.37 -7.39
CA LEU A 75 -8.46 9.50 -8.73
C LEU A 75 -7.82 8.17 -9.12
N VAL A 76 -8.22 7.62 -10.26
CA VAL A 76 -7.64 6.41 -10.86
C VAL A 76 -7.15 6.75 -12.26
N ASP A 77 -5.86 6.74 -12.47
CA ASP A 77 -5.22 7.22 -13.71
C ASP A 77 -5.70 8.64 -14.11
N LYS A 78 -6.73 8.74 -14.94
CA LYS A 78 -7.30 10.02 -15.38
C LYS A 78 -8.70 10.28 -14.84
N ALA A 79 -9.41 9.25 -14.40
CA ALA A 79 -10.80 9.33 -13.96
C ALA A 79 -10.90 9.68 -12.48
N LEU A 80 -11.80 10.60 -12.14
CA LEU A 80 -12.10 11.03 -10.77
C LEU A 80 -13.49 10.55 -10.34
N TYR A 81 -13.59 9.99 -9.16
CA TYR A 81 -14.84 9.50 -8.60
C TYR A 81 -15.15 10.17 -7.25
N ASP A 82 -16.41 10.62 -7.07
CA ASP A 82 -16.92 11.12 -5.80
C ASP A 82 -17.45 9.95 -4.97
N MET A 83 -16.63 9.45 -4.05
CA MET A 83 -16.91 8.23 -3.28
C MET A 83 -18.09 8.36 -2.32
N ASP A 84 -18.51 9.57 -1.99
CA ASP A 84 -19.70 9.80 -1.14
C ASP A 84 -21.00 9.62 -1.94
N LYS A 85 -20.98 9.97 -3.23
CA LYS A 85 -22.15 9.92 -4.12
C LYS A 85 -22.15 8.69 -5.03
N ASP A 86 -20.98 8.19 -5.39
CA ASP A 86 -20.78 7.09 -6.32
C ASP A 86 -19.73 6.09 -5.77
N PRO A 87 -20.07 5.32 -4.72
CA PRO A 87 -19.17 4.32 -4.16
C PRO A 87 -18.79 3.21 -5.16
N ASN A 88 -19.60 3.01 -6.21
CA ASN A 88 -19.36 2.01 -7.25
C ASN A 88 -18.44 2.50 -8.37
N GLN A 89 -18.07 3.80 -8.37
CA GLN A 89 -17.14 4.39 -9.35
C GLN A 89 -17.63 4.22 -10.81
N THR A 90 -18.87 4.54 -11.04
CA THR A 90 -19.52 4.40 -12.35
C THR A 90 -19.47 5.70 -13.16
N THR A 91 -19.29 6.85 -12.50
CA THR A 91 -19.37 8.17 -13.11
C THR A 91 -18.07 8.94 -12.92
N ASP A 92 -17.35 9.18 -14.01
CA ASP A 92 -16.18 10.07 -14.00
C ASP A 92 -16.63 11.54 -13.86
N VAL A 93 -16.08 12.21 -12.86
CA VAL A 93 -16.36 13.63 -12.58
C VAL A 93 -15.11 14.51 -12.74
N ALA A 94 -14.06 14.03 -13.40
CA ALA A 94 -12.80 14.74 -13.53
C ALA A 94 -12.96 16.13 -14.17
N ASP A 95 -13.76 16.24 -15.22
CA ASP A 95 -14.01 17.50 -15.93
C ASP A 95 -14.78 18.51 -15.07
N LYS A 96 -15.54 18.03 -14.08
CA LYS A 96 -16.30 18.90 -13.16
C LYS A 96 -15.47 19.40 -11.97
N HIS A 97 -14.36 18.75 -11.68
CA HIS A 97 -13.49 19.02 -10.53
C HIS A 97 -11.99 19.02 -10.91
N PRO A 98 -11.55 19.83 -11.87
CA PRO A 98 -10.16 19.86 -12.33
C PRO A 98 -9.17 20.25 -11.22
N GLU A 99 -9.61 21.09 -10.27
CA GLU A 99 -8.81 21.48 -9.11
C GLU A 99 -8.53 20.30 -8.19
N VAL A 100 -9.50 19.40 -8.00
CA VAL A 100 -9.33 18.16 -7.20
C VAL A 100 -8.36 17.22 -7.90
N VAL A 101 -8.52 17.02 -9.21
CA VAL A 101 -7.58 16.22 -10.03
C VAL A 101 -6.16 16.75 -9.88
N LYS A 102 -5.97 18.07 -10.02
CA LYS A 102 -4.65 18.72 -9.87
C LYS A 102 -4.07 18.47 -8.48
N SER A 103 -4.88 18.65 -7.44
CA SER A 103 -4.47 18.45 -6.04
C SER A 103 -4.04 16.99 -5.78
N LEU A 104 -4.85 16.01 -6.19
CA LEU A 104 -4.55 14.60 -5.99
C LEU A 104 -3.34 14.14 -6.80
N ARG A 105 -3.19 14.63 -8.04
CA ARG A 105 -1.98 14.37 -8.84
C ARG A 105 -0.73 14.95 -8.20
N GLY A 106 -0.82 16.17 -7.67
CA GLY A 106 0.29 16.79 -6.94
C GLY A 106 0.70 16.01 -5.69
N ALA A 107 -0.28 15.50 -4.93
CA ALA A 107 -0.03 14.64 -3.78
C ALA A 107 0.65 13.32 -4.19
N TYR A 108 0.23 12.72 -5.31
CA TYR A 108 0.84 11.51 -5.85
C TYR A 108 2.27 11.75 -6.37
N ASP A 109 2.51 12.86 -7.06
CA ASP A 109 3.85 13.20 -7.53
C ASP A 109 4.84 13.36 -6.36
N LYS A 110 4.41 14.00 -5.29
CA LYS A 110 5.19 14.10 -4.06
C LYS A 110 5.49 12.71 -3.47
N PHE A 111 4.47 11.88 -3.31
CA PHE A 111 4.62 10.50 -2.82
C PHE A 111 5.59 9.70 -3.70
N TRP A 112 5.47 9.81 -5.03
CA TRP A 112 6.36 9.12 -5.96
C TRP A 112 7.82 9.53 -5.76
N LYS A 113 8.11 10.83 -5.66
CA LYS A 113 9.46 11.36 -5.42
C LYS A 113 10.07 10.86 -4.12
N GLU A 114 9.26 10.73 -3.08
CA GLU A 114 9.70 10.21 -1.77
C GLU A 114 9.93 8.68 -1.81
N ALA A 115 9.04 7.94 -2.47
CA ALA A 115 9.12 6.48 -2.55
C ALA A 115 10.15 5.97 -3.57
N ARG A 116 10.39 6.72 -4.64
CA ARG A 116 11.24 6.32 -5.78
C ARG A 116 12.64 5.85 -5.37
N PRO A 117 13.38 6.55 -4.49
CA PRO A 117 14.70 6.10 -4.03
C PRO A 117 14.67 4.80 -3.24
N LEU A 118 13.52 4.44 -2.66
CA LEU A 118 13.33 3.25 -1.83
C LEU A 118 12.81 2.04 -2.62
N MET A 119 12.54 2.22 -3.92
CA MET A 119 12.06 1.14 -4.78
C MET A 119 13.16 0.11 -5.04
N VAL A 120 12.73 -1.10 -5.39
CA VAL A 120 13.63 -2.20 -5.75
C VAL A 120 14.56 -1.79 -6.90
N ASN A 121 15.82 -2.18 -6.81
CA ASN A 121 16.77 -1.99 -7.88
C ASN A 121 16.48 -2.96 -9.04
N GLU A 122 15.80 -2.47 -10.07
CA GLU A 122 15.44 -3.24 -11.27
C GLU A 122 16.69 -3.74 -12.07
N LYS A 123 17.85 -3.16 -11.80
CA LYS A 123 19.13 -3.58 -12.42
C LYS A 123 19.85 -4.67 -11.62
N ALA A 124 19.35 -4.99 -10.43
CA ALA A 124 19.93 -6.06 -9.62
C ALA A 124 19.76 -7.40 -10.34
N LYS A 125 20.86 -8.15 -10.46
CA LYS A 125 20.81 -9.50 -11.01
C LYS A 125 20.00 -10.39 -10.07
N MET A 126 18.96 -11.01 -10.60
CA MET A 126 18.23 -12.03 -9.87
C MET A 126 19.13 -13.24 -9.61
N SER A 127 18.95 -13.90 -8.47
CA SER A 127 19.64 -15.18 -8.23
C SER A 127 19.29 -16.16 -9.35
N PRO A 128 20.29 -16.83 -9.96
CA PRO A 128 20.03 -17.83 -10.99
C PRO A 128 19.30 -19.07 -10.44
N THR A 129 19.31 -19.24 -9.13
CA THR A 129 18.61 -20.32 -8.45
C THR A 129 17.37 -19.82 -7.72
N ARG A 130 16.40 -20.71 -7.53
CA ARG A 130 15.23 -20.48 -6.69
C ARG A 130 15.46 -21.17 -5.35
N PRO A 131 16.00 -20.48 -4.32
CA PRO A 131 16.48 -21.13 -3.09
C PRO A 131 15.43 -22.04 -2.42
N TYR A 132 14.18 -21.59 -2.40
CA TYR A 132 13.09 -22.39 -1.82
C TYR A 132 12.75 -23.63 -2.65
N HIS A 133 12.87 -23.57 -3.99
CA HIS A 133 12.71 -24.74 -4.84
C HIS A 133 13.83 -25.76 -4.63
N GLU A 134 15.06 -25.29 -4.46
CA GLU A 134 16.19 -26.18 -4.17
C GLU A 134 16.05 -26.83 -2.80
N LEU A 135 15.65 -26.06 -1.79
CA LEU A 135 15.34 -26.59 -0.46
C LEU A 135 14.20 -27.61 -0.50
N TYR A 136 13.13 -27.31 -1.22
CA TYR A 136 12.00 -28.23 -1.40
C TYR A 136 12.44 -29.53 -2.08
N LYS A 137 13.17 -29.47 -3.20
CA LYS A 137 13.69 -30.66 -3.88
C LYS A 137 14.59 -31.50 -2.97
N LYS A 138 15.50 -30.84 -2.24
CA LYS A 138 16.37 -31.52 -1.25
C LYS A 138 15.54 -32.19 -0.15
N GLN A 139 14.51 -31.54 0.35
CA GLN A 139 13.63 -32.10 1.39
C GLN A 139 12.85 -33.30 0.85
N MET A 140 12.31 -33.21 -0.38
CA MET A 140 11.58 -34.29 -1.02
C MET A 140 12.48 -35.52 -1.29
N SER A 141 13.73 -35.31 -1.71
CA SER A 141 14.69 -36.40 -1.90
C SER A 141 15.15 -37.04 -0.59
N ASN A 142 15.05 -36.36 0.52
CA ASN A 142 15.46 -36.83 1.85
C ASN A 142 14.28 -37.35 2.72
N GLY A 143 13.24 -37.90 2.09
CA GLY A 143 12.11 -38.49 2.81
C GLY A 143 10.85 -37.64 2.88
N GLY A 144 10.83 -36.49 2.17
CA GLY A 144 9.65 -35.67 2.05
C GLY A 144 9.44 -34.64 3.19
N ILE A 145 8.26 -34.05 3.22
CA ILE A 145 7.89 -33.07 4.24
C ILE A 145 7.43 -33.83 5.47
N PRO A 146 8.07 -33.63 6.66
CA PRO A 146 7.64 -34.32 7.87
C PRO A 146 6.22 -33.86 8.26
N PRO A 147 5.40 -34.73 8.83
CA PRO A 147 4.08 -34.38 9.33
C PRO A 147 4.22 -33.29 10.41
N TRP A 148 3.36 -32.28 10.31
CA TRP A 148 3.33 -31.22 11.31
C TRP A 148 2.98 -31.79 12.70
N LYS A 149 3.74 -31.42 13.70
CA LYS A 149 3.47 -31.74 15.10
C LYS A 149 3.19 -30.44 15.87
N ALA A 150 2.11 -30.42 16.63
CA ALA A 150 1.82 -29.26 17.47
C ALA A 150 2.98 -29.05 18.47
N PRO A 151 3.43 -27.80 18.67
CA PRO A 151 4.37 -27.51 19.74
C PRO A 151 3.75 -27.92 21.10
N LYS A 152 4.58 -28.51 21.95
CA LYS A 152 4.19 -28.68 23.34
C LYS A 152 4.26 -27.31 24.01
N LEU A 153 3.11 -26.78 24.43
CA LEU A 153 3.02 -25.57 25.25
C LEU A 153 3.50 -25.85 26.65
#